data_cd27fc1dbedb8b029c3acfba948862b4
#
_entry.id   cd27fc1dbedb8b029c3acfba948862b4
#
_cell.length_a   1.000
_cell.length_b   1.000
_cell.length_c   1.000
_cell.angle_alpha   90.00
_cell.angle_beta   90.00
_cell.angle_gamma   90.00
#
_symmetry.space_group_name_H-M   'P 1'
#
loop_
_entity.id
_entity.type
_entity.pdbx_description
1 polymer ?
#
loop_
_entity_poly.entity_id
_entity_poly.type
_entity_poly.pdbx_seq_one_letter_code
_entity_poly.pdbx_strand_id
1 'polypeptide(L)'
;MELSIEVWGDFACFTPPNSKVERLTYPFPTPSACRGILSAIYSKPVEFYWQINRIEILNPIQYMCFKRNEVKTRVSNKVIYSDEERTQRQTVALKDVRYRITASICPRPAFEGREQQLYDQAYRRIRNGKCYYQPSLGLREFVAYFEESDGSREAVDINMDGGLMVYDIFNLHDYEVRKKVKSQLSLYHAVVEHGVIKVPAYDSPEVLKGGRKC
;
A
#
# COMPACT_ATOMS: atom_id res chain seq x y z
N MET A 1 -11.38 -16.96 1.27
CA MET A 1 -10.64 -17.02 2.55
C MET A 1 -9.96 -15.69 2.78
N GLU A 2 -10.07 -15.16 4.00
CA GLU A 2 -9.44 -13.91 4.40
C GLU A 2 -8.22 -14.18 5.25
N LEU A 3 -7.23 -13.34 5.13
CA LEU A 3 -6.00 -13.34 5.89
C LEU A 3 -5.82 -11.97 6.50
N SER A 4 -5.49 -11.90 7.79
CA SER A 4 -5.27 -10.67 8.51
C SER A 4 -3.85 -10.60 9.04
N ILE A 5 -3.18 -9.47 8.79
CA ILE A 5 -1.86 -9.17 9.33
C ILE A 5 -1.89 -7.83 10.05
N GLU A 6 -1.06 -7.69 11.07
CA GLU A 6 -0.72 -6.38 11.62
C GLU A 6 0.59 -5.90 11.02
N VAL A 7 0.62 -4.62 10.66
CA VAL A 7 1.81 -3.95 10.13
C VAL A 7 2.06 -2.65 10.90
N TRP A 8 3.31 -2.35 11.22
CA TRP A 8 3.66 -1.17 11.98
C TRP A 8 5.04 -0.63 11.60
N GLY A 9 5.32 0.59 12.00
CA GLY A 9 6.62 1.23 11.84
C GLY A 9 6.63 2.64 12.42
N ASP A 10 7.82 3.18 12.57
CA ASP A 10 8.03 4.50 13.16
C ASP A 10 7.44 5.61 12.30
N PHE A 11 7.51 5.44 10.97
CA PHE A 11 7.01 6.41 10.01
C PHE A 11 6.30 5.75 8.83
N ALA A 12 5.33 6.48 8.26
CA ALA A 12 4.68 6.12 7.00
C ALA A 12 4.44 7.37 6.13
N CYS A 13 4.48 7.19 4.81
CA CYS A 13 4.11 8.26 3.87
C CYS A 13 3.45 7.66 2.64
N PHE A 14 2.13 7.78 2.59
CA PHE A 14 1.30 7.29 1.49
C PHE A 14 0.99 8.45 0.54
N THR A 15 1.94 8.77 -0.33
CA THR A 15 1.93 9.98 -1.15
C THR A 15 0.82 9.98 -2.19
N PRO A 16 -0.06 11.00 -2.20
CA PRO A 16 -1.02 11.21 -3.28
C PRO A 16 -0.32 11.48 -4.63
N PRO A 17 -0.94 11.11 -5.77
CA PRO A 17 -0.33 11.29 -7.09
C PRO A 17 0.03 12.73 -7.46
N ASN A 18 -0.66 13.70 -6.89
CA ASN A 18 -0.45 15.13 -7.11
C ASN A 18 0.64 15.75 -6.21
N SER A 19 1.14 15.02 -5.22
CA SER A 19 2.10 15.52 -4.22
C SER A 19 3.48 14.86 -4.35
N LYS A 20 3.98 14.71 -5.59
CA LYS A 20 5.26 14.01 -5.85
C LYS A 20 6.50 14.84 -5.52
N VAL A 21 6.41 16.15 -5.53
CA VAL A 21 7.54 17.06 -5.29
C VAL A 21 7.68 17.33 -3.80
N GLU A 22 6.63 17.86 -3.18
CA GLU A 22 6.48 17.95 -1.73
C GLU A 22 5.75 16.68 -1.28
N ARG A 23 6.40 15.87 -0.47
CA ARG A 23 5.85 14.58 -0.07
C ARG A 23 4.82 14.77 1.04
N LEU A 24 3.56 14.81 0.65
CA LEU A 24 2.43 14.76 1.57
C LEU A 24 1.95 13.31 1.71
N THR A 25 1.25 13.01 2.79
CA THR A 25 0.70 11.69 3.05
C THR A 25 -0.82 11.72 3.16
N TYR A 26 -1.47 10.66 2.68
CA TYR A 26 -2.82 10.34 3.13
C TYR A 26 -2.81 10.02 4.64
N PRO A 27 -3.93 10.18 5.35
CA PRO A 27 -4.02 9.93 6.79
C PRO A 27 -3.89 8.45 7.18
N PHE A 28 -4.07 7.54 6.23
CA PHE A 28 -3.96 6.09 6.38
C PHE A 28 -3.53 5.43 5.07
N PRO A 29 -3.13 4.15 5.08
CA PRO A 29 -2.64 3.48 3.87
C PRO A 29 -3.73 3.32 2.81
N THR A 30 -3.33 3.45 1.56
CA THR A 30 -4.19 3.12 0.41
C THR A 30 -4.26 1.61 0.20
N PRO A 31 -5.31 1.07 -0.42
CA PRO A 31 -5.37 -0.35 -0.80
C PRO A 31 -4.15 -0.78 -1.62
N SER A 32 -3.66 0.06 -2.53
CA SER A 32 -2.43 -0.18 -3.29
C SER A 32 -1.20 -0.35 -2.41
N ALA A 33 -1.04 0.49 -1.37
CA ALA A 33 0.07 0.39 -0.42
C ALA A 33 -0.02 -0.92 0.39
N CYS A 34 -1.21 -1.26 0.89
CA CYS A 34 -1.46 -2.52 1.60
C CYS A 34 -1.16 -3.73 0.71
N ARG A 35 -1.60 -3.70 -0.55
CA ARG A 35 -1.28 -4.73 -1.54
C ARG A 35 0.22 -4.84 -1.78
N GLY A 36 0.92 -3.71 -1.81
CA GLY A 36 2.38 -3.66 -1.93
C GLY A 36 3.09 -4.36 -0.76
N ILE A 37 2.64 -4.13 0.48
CA ILE A 37 3.14 -4.78 1.70
C ILE A 37 2.93 -6.31 1.60
N LEU A 38 1.71 -6.77 1.31
CA LEU A 38 1.41 -8.19 1.15
C LEU A 38 2.22 -8.83 0.02
N SER A 39 2.40 -8.12 -1.10
CA SER A 39 3.20 -8.60 -2.23
C SER A 39 4.68 -8.72 -1.90
N ALA A 40 5.21 -7.88 -1.01
CA ALA A 40 6.57 -8.02 -0.50
C ALA A 40 6.75 -9.29 0.33
N ILE A 41 5.72 -9.73 1.03
CA ILE A 41 5.71 -10.95 1.83
C ILE A 41 5.49 -12.18 0.94
N TYR A 42 4.42 -12.16 0.13
CA TYR A 42 4.07 -13.24 -0.77
C TYR A 42 3.38 -12.72 -2.03
N SER A 43 3.96 -13.03 -3.18
CA SER A 43 3.43 -12.62 -4.48
C SER A 43 3.70 -13.68 -5.53
N LYS A 44 2.65 -14.02 -6.27
CA LYS A 44 2.70 -14.81 -7.50
C LYS A 44 1.76 -14.19 -8.52
N PRO A 45 2.15 -13.09 -9.12
CA PRO A 45 1.21 -12.24 -9.89
C PRO A 45 0.61 -12.93 -11.11
N VAL A 46 1.23 -14.02 -11.61
CA VAL A 46 0.67 -14.88 -12.67
C VAL A 46 -0.46 -15.74 -12.15
N GLU A 47 -0.40 -16.14 -10.87
CA GLU A 47 -1.35 -17.07 -10.26
C GLU A 47 -2.53 -16.34 -9.60
N PHE A 48 -2.28 -15.23 -8.90
CA PHE A 48 -3.30 -14.48 -8.15
C PHE A 48 -2.96 -13.00 -8.00
N TYR A 49 -3.93 -12.23 -7.48
CA TYR A 49 -3.70 -10.89 -6.93
C TYR A 49 -4.29 -10.78 -5.52
N TRP A 50 -3.77 -9.86 -4.73
CA TRP A 50 -4.31 -9.53 -3.42
C TRP A 50 -5.48 -8.56 -3.56
N GLN A 51 -6.65 -8.93 -3.05
CA GLN A 51 -7.79 -8.06 -2.82
C GLN A 51 -7.74 -7.60 -1.37
N ILE A 52 -7.59 -6.31 -1.14
CA ILE A 52 -7.72 -5.73 0.19
C ILE A 52 -9.21 -5.58 0.49
N ASN A 53 -9.66 -6.11 1.63
CA ASN A 53 -11.07 -6.09 2.04
C ASN A 53 -11.29 -5.04 3.12
N ARG A 54 -10.33 -4.90 4.05
CA ARG A 54 -10.47 -4.02 5.20
C ARG A 54 -9.11 -3.54 5.69
N ILE A 55 -9.08 -2.29 6.15
CA ILE A 55 -7.93 -1.68 6.81
C ILE A 55 -8.43 -1.12 8.14
N GLU A 56 -7.76 -1.45 9.25
CA GLU A 56 -8.08 -0.95 10.57
C GLU A 56 -6.92 -0.10 11.09
N ILE A 57 -7.22 1.05 11.64
CA ILE A 57 -6.24 1.96 12.25
C ILE A 57 -6.11 1.58 13.71
N LEU A 58 -4.96 1.06 14.13
CA LEU A 58 -4.75 0.56 15.49
C LEU A 58 -4.03 1.57 16.38
N ASN A 59 -3.31 2.54 15.80
CA ASN A 59 -2.69 3.65 16.53
C ASN A 59 -3.28 4.99 16.10
N PRO A 60 -3.34 5.99 16.99
CA PRO A 60 -3.82 7.33 16.63
C PRO A 60 -3.04 7.94 15.47
N ILE A 61 -3.74 8.67 14.59
CA ILE A 61 -3.12 9.36 13.47
C ILE A 61 -2.30 10.55 14.00
N GLN A 62 -0.99 10.48 13.80
CA GLN A 62 -0.07 11.55 14.18
C GLN A 62 0.78 11.96 12.99
N TYR A 63 0.94 13.26 12.77
CA TYR A 63 1.76 13.81 11.69
C TYR A 63 3.09 14.32 12.20
N MET A 64 4.10 14.16 11.36
CA MET A 64 5.42 14.72 11.57
C MET A 64 5.92 15.39 10.29
N CYS A 65 6.50 16.58 10.43
CA CYS A 65 7.09 17.32 9.31
C CYS A 65 8.59 17.36 9.44
N PHE A 66 9.30 17.06 8.38
CA PHE A 66 10.75 17.23 8.32
C PHE A 66 11.20 17.69 6.94
N LYS A 67 12.35 18.36 6.90
CA LYS A 67 12.98 18.81 5.66
C LYS A 67 14.11 17.86 5.29
N ARG A 68 14.24 17.57 4.00
CA ARG A 68 15.32 16.77 3.44
C ARG A 68 16.11 17.58 2.43
N ASN A 69 17.42 17.38 2.43
CA ASN A 69 18.26 17.83 1.35
C ASN A 69 18.28 16.76 0.26
N GLU A 70 17.76 17.08 -0.92
CA GLU A 70 17.74 16.19 -2.08
C GLU A 70 18.59 16.79 -3.21
N VAL A 71 19.12 15.95 -4.09
CA VAL A 71 19.81 16.38 -5.31
C VAL A 71 18.78 16.47 -6.44
N LYS A 72 18.71 17.61 -7.14
CA LYS A 72 17.74 17.84 -8.22
C LYS A 72 18.00 16.99 -9.44
N THR A 73 19.27 16.79 -9.76
CA THR A 73 19.71 16.15 -10.98
C THR A 73 19.67 14.63 -10.84
N ARG A 74 19.12 13.97 -11.85
CA ARG A 74 19.15 12.51 -11.91
C ARG A 74 20.56 12.00 -12.17
N VAL A 75 20.92 10.90 -11.55
CA VAL A 75 22.19 10.22 -11.79
C VAL A 75 22.37 9.94 -13.29
N SER A 76 23.51 10.37 -13.83
CA SER A 76 23.94 10.16 -15.21
C SER A 76 25.45 9.88 -15.21
N ASN A 77 26.05 9.71 -16.39
CA ASN A 77 27.50 9.52 -16.51
C ASN A 77 28.31 10.81 -16.24
N LYS A 78 27.67 11.92 -15.90
CA LYS A 78 28.33 13.19 -15.55
C LYS A 78 28.49 13.27 -14.04
N VAL A 79 29.60 13.86 -13.61
CA VAL A 79 29.85 14.17 -12.20
C VAL A 79 28.80 15.19 -11.74
N ILE A 80 28.18 14.93 -10.60
CA ILE A 80 27.20 15.82 -9.98
C ILE A 80 27.81 16.32 -8.67
N TYR A 81 27.95 17.63 -8.54
CA TYR A 81 28.38 18.27 -7.30
C TYR A 81 27.14 18.50 -6.43
N SER A 82 27.02 17.70 -5.36
CA SER A 82 25.84 17.69 -4.49
C SER A 82 25.55 19.06 -3.85
N ASP A 83 26.56 19.86 -3.63
CA ASP A 83 26.42 21.19 -3.01
C ASP A 83 25.75 22.21 -3.96
N GLU A 84 25.98 22.11 -5.26
CA GLU A 84 25.40 22.98 -6.28
C GLU A 84 23.98 22.57 -6.66
N GLU A 85 23.70 21.27 -6.61
CA GLU A 85 22.42 20.67 -7.00
C GLU A 85 21.48 20.40 -5.82
N ARG A 86 21.84 20.85 -4.63
CA ARG A 86 21.03 20.64 -3.41
C ARG A 86 19.72 21.43 -3.46
N THR A 87 18.66 20.79 -3.08
CA THR A 87 17.35 21.42 -2.82
C THR A 87 16.76 20.88 -1.53
N GLN A 88 16.09 21.74 -0.79
CA GLN A 88 15.30 21.30 0.38
C GLN A 88 13.88 20.96 -0.05
N ARG A 89 13.39 19.81 0.38
CA ARG A 89 12.01 19.40 0.20
C ARG A 89 11.37 19.07 1.53
N GLN A 90 10.15 19.50 1.71
CA GLN A 90 9.36 19.18 2.88
C GLN A 90 8.73 17.79 2.71
N THR A 91 8.71 17.03 3.78
CA THR A 91 7.99 15.77 3.87
C THR A 91 7.08 15.80 5.08
N VAL A 92 5.79 15.55 4.85
CA VAL A 92 4.81 15.31 5.90
C VAL A 92 4.58 13.80 5.94
N ALA A 93 4.92 13.18 7.04
CA ALA A 93 4.78 11.74 7.27
C ALA A 93 3.85 11.47 8.45
N LEU A 94 3.35 10.25 8.53
CA LEU A 94 2.69 9.71 9.72
C LEU A 94 3.76 9.15 10.66
N LYS A 95 3.51 9.22 11.97
CA LYS A 95 4.41 8.76 13.02
C LYS A 95 3.75 7.65 13.85
N ASP A 96 4.54 6.69 14.31
CA ASP A 96 4.12 5.61 15.22
C ASP A 96 2.88 4.87 14.72
N VAL A 97 2.91 4.44 13.46
CA VAL A 97 1.75 3.85 12.80
C VAL A 97 1.60 2.36 13.08
N ARG A 98 0.35 1.91 13.23
CA ARG A 98 0.00 0.49 13.25
C ARG A 98 -1.35 0.27 12.60
N TYR A 99 -1.41 -0.72 11.72
CA TYR A 99 -2.62 -1.06 10.95
C TYR A 99 -2.85 -2.56 10.97
N ARG A 100 -4.13 -2.97 10.95
CA ARG A 100 -4.51 -4.33 10.58
C ARG A 100 -5.03 -4.31 9.15
N ILE A 101 -4.46 -5.18 8.32
CA ILE A 101 -4.83 -5.34 6.92
C ILE A 101 -5.47 -6.70 6.75
N THR A 102 -6.74 -6.72 6.36
CA THR A 102 -7.47 -7.94 6.00
C THR A 102 -7.58 -8.02 4.48
N ALA A 103 -7.15 -9.13 3.91
CA ALA A 103 -7.10 -9.32 2.47
C ALA A 103 -7.47 -10.74 2.06
N SER A 104 -7.92 -10.89 0.83
CA SER A 104 -8.21 -12.17 0.18
C SER A 104 -7.27 -12.41 -0.99
N ILE A 105 -6.97 -13.67 -1.24
CA ILE A 105 -6.30 -14.13 -2.46
C ILE A 105 -7.35 -14.32 -3.54
N CYS A 106 -7.21 -13.61 -4.66
CA CYS A 106 -8.06 -13.76 -5.84
C CYS A 106 -7.26 -14.48 -6.94
N PRO A 107 -7.47 -15.80 -7.14
CA PRO A 107 -6.80 -16.52 -8.20
C PRO A 107 -7.18 -15.98 -9.58
N ARG A 108 -6.27 -16.11 -10.51
CA ARG A 108 -6.58 -15.83 -11.92
C ARG A 108 -7.30 -17.04 -12.55
N PRO A 109 -8.06 -16.85 -13.65
CA PRO A 109 -8.90 -17.91 -14.21
C PRO A 109 -8.17 -19.25 -14.44
N ALA A 110 -6.91 -19.22 -14.85
CA ALA A 110 -6.10 -20.43 -15.07
C ALA A 110 -5.69 -21.14 -13.76
N PHE A 111 -5.93 -20.55 -12.60
CA PHE A 111 -5.51 -21.04 -11.28
C PHE A 111 -6.67 -21.15 -10.28
N GLU A 112 -7.91 -21.09 -10.78
CA GLU A 112 -9.10 -21.36 -9.98
C GLU A 112 -9.03 -22.74 -9.32
N GLY A 113 -9.51 -22.85 -8.08
CA GLY A 113 -9.44 -24.07 -7.28
C GLY A 113 -8.12 -24.27 -6.50
N ARG A 114 -7.16 -23.33 -6.60
CA ARG A 114 -5.88 -23.39 -5.87
C ARG A 114 -5.83 -22.41 -4.68
N GLU A 115 -6.95 -21.84 -4.30
CA GLU A 115 -7.06 -20.80 -3.27
C GLU A 115 -6.49 -21.27 -1.94
N GLN A 116 -6.83 -22.48 -1.52
CA GLN A 116 -6.33 -23.06 -0.26
C GLN A 116 -4.81 -23.19 -0.27
N GLN A 117 -4.24 -23.72 -1.36
CA GLN A 117 -2.79 -23.88 -1.48
C GLN A 117 -2.04 -22.54 -1.44
N LEU A 118 -2.58 -21.52 -2.11
CA LEU A 118 -2.00 -20.18 -2.15
C LEU A 118 -2.11 -19.51 -0.76
N TYR A 119 -3.26 -19.68 -0.11
CA TYR A 119 -3.49 -19.19 1.26
C TYR A 119 -2.51 -19.82 2.25
N ASP A 120 -2.37 -21.14 2.27
CA ASP A 120 -1.51 -21.85 3.19
C ASP A 120 -0.02 -21.44 3.01
N GLN A 121 0.39 -21.17 1.77
CA GLN A 121 1.74 -20.66 1.49
C GLN A 121 1.93 -19.23 2.02
N ALA A 122 0.96 -18.35 1.81
CA ALA A 122 0.98 -16.98 2.31
C ALA A 122 1.01 -16.98 3.85
N TYR A 123 0.09 -17.71 4.47
CA TYR A 123 -0.03 -17.84 5.91
C TYR A 123 1.27 -18.34 6.56
N ARG A 124 1.85 -19.42 6.03
CA ARG A 124 3.12 -19.96 6.54
C ARG A 124 4.27 -18.94 6.44
N ARG A 125 4.31 -18.10 5.40
CA ARG A 125 5.33 -17.05 5.26
C ARG A 125 5.16 -15.97 6.30
N ILE A 126 3.95 -15.50 6.50
CA ILE A 126 3.61 -14.48 7.50
C ILE A 126 3.98 -14.94 8.89
N ARG A 127 3.51 -16.15 9.28
CA ARG A 127 3.79 -16.75 10.60
C ARG A 127 5.29 -16.92 10.89
N ASN A 128 6.09 -17.16 9.86
CA ASN A 128 7.54 -17.29 9.99
C ASN A 128 8.32 -15.99 9.75
N GLY A 129 7.64 -14.84 9.60
CA GLY A 129 8.27 -13.55 9.32
C GLY A 129 9.05 -13.51 8.00
N LYS A 130 8.70 -14.35 7.01
CA LYS A 130 9.42 -14.45 5.74
C LYS A 130 8.84 -13.52 4.69
N CYS A 131 9.68 -12.72 4.06
CA CYS A 131 9.33 -11.86 2.93
C CYS A 131 10.32 -12.04 1.76
N TYR A 132 9.93 -11.66 0.56
CA TYR A 132 10.83 -11.61 -0.60
C TYR A 132 11.78 -10.41 -0.50
N TYR A 133 11.26 -9.29 -0.05
CA TYR A 133 11.99 -8.06 0.26
C TYR A 133 11.29 -7.35 1.41
N GLN A 134 12.03 -6.50 2.11
CA GLN A 134 11.48 -5.78 3.25
C GLN A 134 10.27 -4.94 2.84
N PRO A 135 9.07 -5.15 3.42
CA PRO A 135 7.92 -4.30 3.20
C PRO A 135 8.19 -2.85 3.65
N SER A 136 7.49 -1.91 3.05
CA SER A 136 7.61 -0.49 3.39
C SER A 136 6.24 0.19 3.52
N LEU A 137 6.16 1.19 4.37
CA LEU A 137 4.97 2.00 4.63
C LEU A 137 4.93 3.21 3.69
N GLY A 138 4.70 2.93 2.41
CA GLY A 138 4.64 3.92 1.34
C GLY A 138 6.02 4.21 0.75
N LEU A 139 6.85 5.01 1.39
CA LEU A 139 8.22 5.23 0.96
C LEU A 139 9.13 4.06 1.36
N ARG A 140 10.08 3.69 0.49
CA ARG A 140 10.97 2.53 0.72
C ARG A 140 11.85 2.65 1.97
N GLU A 141 12.13 3.85 2.41
CA GLU A 141 12.90 4.16 3.61
C GLU A 141 12.12 3.95 4.91
N PHE A 142 10.79 3.88 4.85
CA PHE A 142 9.93 3.63 6.00
C PHE A 142 9.60 2.13 6.08
N VAL A 143 10.41 1.45 6.83
CA VAL A 143 10.31 -0.01 7.01
C VAL A 143 8.98 -0.37 7.65
N ALA A 144 8.31 -1.40 7.12
CA ALA A 144 7.16 -2.04 7.70
C ALA A 144 7.57 -3.34 8.40
N TYR A 145 7.32 -3.43 9.68
CA TYR A 145 7.30 -4.70 10.41
C TYR A 145 5.93 -5.33 10.25
N PHE A 146 5.85 -6.64 10.35
CA PHE A 146 4.58 -7.35 10.23
C PHE A 146 4.55 -8.62 11.07
N GLU A 147 3.34 -9.00 11.47
CA GLU A 147 3.03 -10.25 12.14
C GLU A 147 1.63 -10.74 11.75
N GLU A 148 1.32 -12.00 12.06
CA GLU A 148 -0.04 -12.51 12.00
C GLU A 148 -0.90 -11.74 13.01
N SER A 149 -2.09 -11.31 12.60
CA SER A 149 -3.01 -10.66 13.54
C SER A 149 -3.77 -11.70 14.34
N ASP A 150 -3.71 -11.59 15.65
CA ASP A 150 -4.53 -12.36 16.60
C ASP A 150 -5.89 -11.71 16.89
N GLY A 151 -6.14 -10.53 16.35
CA GLY A 151 -7.38 -9.76 16.54
C GLY A 151 -7.51 -9.10 17.92
N SER A 152 -6.52 -9.21 18.80
CA SER A 152 -6.58 -8.72 20.19
C SER A 152 -6.61 -7.20 20.31
N ARG A 153 -6.03 -6.48 19.34
CA ARG A 153 -5.99 -5.01 19.34
C ARG A 153 -7.27 -4.45 18.75
N GLU A 154 -7.86 -3.49 19.43
CA GLU A 154 -9.01 -2.76 18.91
C GLU A 154 -8.57 -1.61 18.01
N ALA A 155 -9.40 -1.30 17.00
CA ALA A 155 -9.22 -0.12 16.18
C ALA A 155 -9.49 1.15 17.00
N VAL A 156 -8.78 2.24 16.66
CA VAL A 156 -9.00 3.54 17.31
C VAL A 156 -10.40 4.05 16.95
N ASP A 157 -11.17 4.50 17.94
CA ASP A 157 -12.52 5.03 17.67
C ASP A 157 -12.44 6.42 17.03
N ILE A 158 -12.23 6.44 15.71
CA ILE A 158 -12.25 7.66 14.90
C ILE A 158 -13.21 7.49 13.73
N ASN A 159 -13.90 8.59 13.39
CA ASN A 159 -14.77 8.69 12.24
C ASN A 159 -14.29 9.86 11.38
N MET A 160 -13.99 9.60 10.09
CA MET A 160 -13.56 10.65 9.16
C MET A 160 -13.86 10.30 7.73
N ASP A 161 -14.09 11.31 6.92
CA ASP A 161 -14.13 11.19 5.47
C ASP A 161 -12.71 11.38 4.91
N GLY A 162 -12.13 10.33 4.34
CA GLY A 162 -10.82 10.37 3.68
C GLY A 162 -10.86 10.95 2.27
N GLY A 163 -12.06 11.17 1.72
CA GLY A 163 -12.27 11.66 0.36
C GLY A 163 -11.87 10.66 -0.71
N LEU A 164 -11.59 11.18 -1.90
CA LEU A 164 -11.10 10.36 -3.02
C LEU A 164 -9.63 9.98 -2.81
N MET A 165 -9.40 8.70 -2.58
CA MET A 165 -8.08 8.11 -2.40
C MET A 165 -7.72 7.17 -3.55
N VAL A 166 -6.42 6.96 -3.74
CA VAL A 166 -5.94 5.96 -4.71
C VAL A 166 -6.38 4.56 -4.26
N TYR A 167 -7.10 3.87 -5.14
CA TYR A 167 -7.36 2.46 -4.96
C TYR A 167 -6.16 1.63 -5.44
N ASP A 168 -5.79 1.77 -6.70
CA ASP A 168 -4.59 1.17 -7.27
C ASP A 168 -4.04 2.00 -8.44
N ILE A 169 -2.76 1.77 -8.76
CA ILE A 169 -2.07 2.37 -9.90
C ILE A 169 -1.95 1.42 -11.10
N PHE A 170 -2.43 0.19 -10.95
CA PHE A 170 -2.46 -0.84 -11.98
C PHE A 170 -3.86 -1.42 -12.13
N ASN A 171 -4.15 -1.95 -13.31
CA ASN A 171 -5.29 -2.82 -13.48
C ASN A 171 -4.98 -4.19 -12.89
N LEU A 172 -5.73 -4.61 -11.86
CA LEU A 172 -5.45 -5.88 -11.16
C LEU A 172 -5.72 -7.12 -12.02
N HIS A 173 -6.49 -6.98 -13.11
CA HIS A 173 -6.73 -8.08 -14.05
C HIS A 173 -5.63 -8.21 -15.11
N ASP A 174 -4.90 -7.11 -15.39
CA ASP A 174 -3.84 -7.12 -16.40
C ASP A 174 -2.51 -7.49 -15.75
N TYR A 175 -2.08 -8.73 -15.97
CA TYR A 175 -0.75 -9.17 -15.62
C TYR A 175 -0.08 -9.86 -16.79
N GLU A 176 0.90 -9.17 -17.40
CA GLU A 176 1.78 -9.76 -18.40
C GLU A 176 3.24 -9.68 -17.93
N VAL A 177 3.88 -10.84 -17.80
CA VAL A 177 5.27 -10.95 -17.32
C VAL A 177 6.28 -10.17 -18.18
N ARG A 178 5.97 -9.94 -19.46
CA ARG A 178 6.91 -9.39 -20.44
C ARG A 178 6.57 -8.01 -20.99
N LYS A 179 5.41 -7.47 -20.68
CA LYS A 179 5.01 -6.14 -21.14
C LYS A 179 5.09 -5.12 -19.99
N LYS A 180 5.54 -3.90 -20.29
CA LYS A 180 5.37 -2.77 -19.39
C LYS A 180 3.87 -2.54 -19.21
N VAL A 181 3.33 -2.97 -18.07
CA VAL A 181 1.94 -2.70 -17.71
C VAL A 181 1.77 -1.18 -17.66
N LYS A 182 0.85 -0.65 -18.45
CA LYS A 182 0.50 0.77 -18.38
C LYS A 182 -0.12 1.05 -17.02
N SER A 183 0.31 2.11 -16.36
CA SER A 183 -0.34 2.58 -15.14
C SER A 183 -1.78 3.01 -15.47
N GLN A 184 -2.73 2.46 -14.74
CA GLN A 184 -4.14 2.82 -14.82
C GLN A 184 -4.60 3.19 -13.42
N LEU A 185 -4.67 4.49 -13.15
CA LEU A 185 -5.10 4.98 -11.85
C LEU A 185 -6.57 4.64 -11.63
N SER A 186 -6.85 4.02 -10.49
CA SER A 186 -8.20 3.85 -9.96
C SER A 186 -8.31 4.53 -8.61
N LEU A 187 -9.51 5.06 -8.33
CA LEU A 187 -9.83 5.83 -7.12
C LEU A 187 -11.05 5.23 -6.46
N TYR A 188 -11.24 5.48 -5.18
CA TYR A 188 -12.45 5.18 -4.44
C TYR A 188 -12.67 6.22 -3.36
N HIS A 189 -13.90 6.36 -2.88
CA HIS A 189 -14.21 7.21 -1.75
C HIS A 189 -13.94 6.44 -0.46
N ALA A 190 -12.98 6.90 0.31
CA ALA A 190 -12.54 6.26 1.53
C ALA A 190 -13.24 6.88 2.74
N VAL A 191 -13.97 6.07 3.49
CA VAL A 191 -14.63 6.47 4.74
C VAL A 191 -14.09 5.63 5.88
N VAL A 192 -13.77 6.26 6.99
CA VAL A 192 -13.37 5.62 8.24
C VAL A 192 -14.54 5.65 9.20
N GLU A 193 -14.99 4.49 9.62
CA GLU A 193 -16.04 4.30 10.63
C GLU A 193 -15.44 3.52 11.81
N HIS A 194 -15.39 4.14 12.99
CA HIS A 194 -14.79 3.53 14.20
C HIS A 194 -13.38 2.94 13.93
N GLY A 195 -12.55 3.71 13.21
CA GLY A 195 -11.18 3.32 12.86
C GLY A 195 -11.07 2.26 11.76
N VAL A 196 -12.18 1.85 11.15
CA VAL A 196 -12.24 0.80 10.12
C VAL A 196 -12.55 1.40 8.76
N ILE A 197 -11.78 1.04 7.76
CA ILE A 197 -11.99 1.37 6.35
C ILE A 197 -12.40 0.09 5.63
N LYS A 198 -13.64 0.04 5.12
CA LYS A 198 -14.08 -1.02 4.22
C LYS A 198 -13.60 -0.70 2.81
N VAL A 199 -12.89 -1.61 2.21
CA VAL A 199 -12.36 -1.46 0.86
C VAL A 199 -13.26 -2.21 -0.11
N PRO A 200 -13.86 -1.55 -1.11
CA PRO A 200 -14.71 -2.22 -2.08
C PRO A 200 -13.90 -3.23 -2.92
N ALA A 201 -14.56 -4.27 -3.43
CA ALA A 201 -13.93 -5.17 -4.40
C ALA A 201 -13.49 -4.38 -5.64
N TYR A 202 -12.39 -4.80 -6.27
CA TYR A 202 -11.84 -4.09 -7.44
C TYR A 202 -12.86 -3.88 -8.57
N ASP A 203 -13.79 -4.80 -8.72
CA ASP A 203 -14.82 -4.73 -9.76
C ASP A 203 -16.13 -4.06 -9.31
N SER A 204 -16.16 -3.55 -8.07
CA SER A 204 -17.29 -2.76 -7.58
C SER A 204 -17.43 -1.45 -8.39
N PRO A 205 -18.68 -0.99 -8.62
CA PRO A 205 -18.92 0.34 -9.21
C PRO A 205 -18.40 1.50 -8.37
N GLU A 206 -18.12 1.28 -7.10
CA GLU A 206 -17.51 2.25 -6.19
C GLU A 206 -16.03 2.53 -6.53
N VAL A 207 -15.39 1.66 -7.31
CA VAL A 207 -14.02 1.85 -7.79
C VAL A 207 -14.05 2.59 -9.11
N LEU A 208 -13.69 3.86 -9.07
CA LEU A 208 -13.61 4.74 -10.23
C LEU A 208 -12.36 4.40 -11.04
N LYS A 209 -12.53 3.66 -12.11
CA LYS A 209 -11.45 3.30 -13.04
C LYS A 209 -11.30 4.40 -14.08
N GLY A 210 -10.10 4.97 -14.24
CA GLY A 210 -9.83 5.94 -15.30
C GLY A 210 -10.17 5.35 -16.66
N GLY A 211 -11.10 5.98 -17.37
CA GLY A 211 -11.55 5.53 -18.68
C GLY A 211 -10.38 5.48 -19.67
N ARG A 212 -10.36 4.47 -20.56
CA ARG A 212 -9.56 4.53 -21.76
C ARG A 212 -9.99 5.79 -22.51
N LYS A 213 -9.05 6.71 -22.75
CA LYS A 213 -9.28 7.73 -23.76
C LYS A 213 -9.57 6.97 -25.06
N CYS A 214 -10.78 7.14 -25.57
CA CYS A 214 -11.12 6.76 -26.93
C CYS A 214 -10.19 7.45 -27.92
#